data_f90a326858e07afdcae4906022abf313
#
_entry.id   f90a326858e07afdcae4906022abf313
#
_cell.length_a   1.000
_cell.length_b   1.000
_cell.length_c   1.000
_cell.angle_alpha   90.00
_cell.angle_beta   90.00
_cell.angle_gamma   90.00
#
_symmetry.space_group_name_H-M   'P 1'
#
loop_
_entity.id
_entity.type
_entity.pdbx_description
1 polymer ?
#
loop_
_entity_poly.entity_id
_entity_poly.type
_entity_poly.pdbx_seq_one_letter_code
_entity_poly.pdbx_strand_id
1 'polypeptide(L)'
;MKKGLLIVTFASTSLFCICQKTNTLIKPGEVWPDTQGNHINAHGGGIISYKGTWYWFGESRLPRTEKDRTKYWVSCYSSKDLVNWKNEGLALSVINDTASLLQPGCVIERPKVLFNKKTGKFVMWFHHELKGQGYKAAMTGVAVSDEVTGPYKYIRSLRPNAGIWPVNFTEEQKNATLKDGDLKSWSEEWKQAVRDGLFVRRDFAGGQMARDMNLFVDRDGKAWHIHSAEENMTLHFSELTDDYLDFTGVYYRVLPGDSNEAPALFFAKGKYFLFTSGTTGWKPNPGRLAIADKITGEWKAVGNPCRGTEEENKVTFTSQSTYILQPAGKKNIFIFMADRWTPSNLANSRHIWLPVEWENGLPVIKWHKELGIKMLK
;
A
#
# COMPACT_ATOMS: atom_id res chain seq x y z
N MET A 1 75.90 -0.82 30.26
CA MET A 1 74.88 0.12 29.78
C MET A 1 74.22 -0.46 28.52
N LYS A 2 73.09 -1.10 28.55
CA LYS A 2 72.39 -1.61 27.36
C LYS A 2 71.34 -0.56 26.97
N LYS A 3 71.46 0.00 25.77
CA LYS A 3 70.49 0.93 25.17
C LYS A 3 69.36 0.08 24.55
N GLY A 4 68.14 0.13 25.10
CA GLY A 4 66.97 -0.46 24.49
C GLY A 4 66.43 0.44 23.39
N LEU A 5 66.21 -0.12 22.21
CA LEU A 5 65.61 0.54 21.05
C LEU A 5 64.11 0.35 21.12
N LEU A 6 63.34 1.43 21.27
CA LEU A 6 61.88 1.41 21.28
C LEU A 6 61.42 1.53 19.80
N ILE A 7 60.88 0.46 19.25
CA ILE A 7 60.26 0.48 17.92
C ILE A 7 58.77 0.85 18.09
N VAL A 8 58.40 2.04 17.65
CA VAL A 8 57.03 2.50 17.55
C VAL A 8 56.46 2.11 16.18
N THR A 9 55.62 1.12 16.17
CA THR A 9 54.88 0.71 14.96
C THR A 9 53.66 1.61 14.78
N PHE A 10 53.67 2.44 13.76
CA PHE A 10 52.49 3.19 13.31
C PHE A 10 51.58 2.24 12.51
N ALA A 11 50.43 1.86 13.06
CA ALA A 11 49.38 1.21 12.31
C ALA A 11 48.60 2.25 11.51
N SER A 12 48.83 2.31 10.20
CA SER A 12 48.06 3.14 9.28
C SER A 12 46.70 2.47 9.04
N THR A 13 45.66 2.96 9.69
CA THR A 13 44.25 2.63 9.36
C THR A 13 43.89 3.33 8.05
N SER A 14 43.89 2.59 6.95
CA SER A 14 43.34 3.05 5.67
C SER A 14 41.81 3.15 5.82
N LEU A 15 41.29 4.37 5.95
CA LEU A 15 39.87 4.61 5.76
C LEU A 15 39.53 4.35 4.28
N PHE A 16 38.91 3.21 4.00
CA PHE A 16 38.26 3.01 2.72
C PHE A 16 37.06 3.94 2.65
N CYS A 17 37.19 5.08 2.01
CA CYS A 17 36.07 5.91 1.61
C CYS A 17 35.33 5.17 0.49
N ILE A 18 34.26 4.41 0.85
CA ILE A 18 33.37 3.83 -0.14
C ILE A 18 32.65 5.01 -0.78
N CYS A 19 33.09 5.39 -1.98
CA CYS A 19 32.40 6.37 -2.79
C CYS A 19 30.98 5.81 -3.11
N GLN A 20 29.99 6.23 -2.37
CA GLN A 20 28.60 5.87 -2.62
C GLN A 20 28.19 6.41 -4.00
N LYS A 21 27.94 5.52 -4.94
CA LYS A 21 27.41 5.87 -6.26
C LYS A 21 25.99 6.41 -6.06
N THR A 22 25.84 7.73 -6.11
CA THR A 22 24.52 8.38 -6.03
C THR A 22 23.78 8.21 -7.35
N ASN A 23 22.58 7.60 -7.29
CA ASN A 23 21.70 7.55 -8.44
C ASN A 23 21.12 8.96 -8.68
N THR A 24 21.02 9.35 -9.95
CA THR A 24 20.37 10.60 -10.36
C THR A 24 19.02 10.36 -11.05
N LEU A 25 18.71 9.10 -11.34
CA LEU A 25 17.56 8.66 -12.11
C LEU A 25 16.90 7.45 -11.43
N ILE A 26 15.59 7.40 -11.50
CA ILE A 26 14.78 6.19 -11.24
C ILE A 26 14.55 5.53 -12.59
N LYS A 27 14.79 4.21 -12.69
CA LYS A 27 14.52 3.40 -13.87
C LYS A 27 13.40 2.41 -13.56
N PRO A 28 12.17 2.71 -13.96
CA PRO A 28 11.02 1.87 -13.65
C PRO A 28 11.20 0.43 -14.16
N GLY A 29 10.98 -0.54 -13.28
CA GLY A 29 11.09 -1.97 -13.61
C GLY A 29 12.50 -2.55 -13.60
N GLU A 30 13.54 -1.76 -13.35
CA GLU A 30 14.89 -2.24 -13.14
C GLU A 30 15.18 -2.52 -11.66
N VAL A 31 16.35 -3.11 -11.37
CA VAL A 31 16.86 -3.21 -10.00
C VAL A 31 17.10 -1.80 -9.48
N TRP A 32 16.49 -1.48 -8.35
CA TRP A 32 16.71 -0.19 -7.69
C TRP A 32 17.53 -0.42 -6.42
N PRO A 33 18.85 -0.13 -6.46
CA PRO A 33 19.70 -0.36 -5.32
C PRO A 33 19.49 0.71 -4.24
N ASP A 34 19.50 0.27 -2.98
CA ASP A 34 19.62 1.15 -1.83
C ASP A 34 21.06 1.70 -1.72
N THR A 35 21.33 2.51 -0.71
CA THR A 35 22.66 3.10 -0.50
C THR A 35 23.76 2.07 -0.17
N GLN A 36 23.40 0.82 0.09
CA GLN A 36 24.31 -0.29 0.33
C GLN A 36 24.48 -1.20 -0.92
N GLY A 37 23.73 -0.91 -1.99
CA GLY A 37 23.76 -1.69 -3.23
C GLY A 37 22.77 -2.85 -3.29
N ASN A 38 21.94 -3.06 -2.26
CA ASN A 38 20.92 -4.09 -2.25
C ASN A 38 19.65 -3.61 -2.95
N HIS A 39 18.94 -4.50 -3.64
CA HIS A 39 17.64 -4.15 -4.21
C HIS A 39 16.65 -3.74 -3.12
N ILE A 40 15.96 -2.60 -3.30
CA ILE A 40 14.92 -2.12 -2.39
C ILE A 40 13.79 -3.14 -2.33
N ASN A 41 13.50 -3.63 -1.13
CA ASN A 41 12.47 -4.64 -0.88
C ASN A 41 11.38 -4.03 0.01
N ALA A 42 10.54 -3.18 -0.61
CA ALA A 42 9.45 -2.43 0.04
C ALA A 42 8.22 -2.41 -0.88
N HIS A 43 7.64 -3.61 -1.08
CA HIS A 43 6.54 -3.80 -2.04
C HIS A 43 5.18 -3.45 -1.43
N GLY A 44 4.18 -3.23 -2.29
CA GLY A 44 2.81 -2.88 -1.87
C GLY A 44 2.69 -1.62 -1.02
N GLY A 45 3.75 -0.85 -0.93
CA GLY A 45 3.99 0.14 0.10
C GLY A 45 3.40 1.52 -0.12
N GLY A 46 3.78 2.44 0.77
CA GLY A 46 3.49 3.86 0.70
C GLY A 46 4.59 4.70 1.32
N ILE A 47 4.51 6.00 1.12
CA ILE A 47 5.54 6.96 1.54
C ILE A 47 4.93 8.05 2.39
N ILE A 48 5.61 8.42 3.48
CA ILE A 48 5.33 9.65 4.22
C ILE A 48 6.53 10.59 4.18
N SER A 49 6.27 11.88 4.29
CA SER A 49 7.30 12.91 4.53
C SER A 49 7.23 13.36 5.98
N TYR A 50 8.35 13.32 6.68
CA TYR A 50 8.46 13.78 8.06
C TYR A 50 9.77 14.52 8.30
N LYS A 51 9.69 15.75 8.79
CA LYS A 51 10.86 16.62 9.08
C LYS A 51 11.86 16.67 7.91
N GLY A 52 11.36 16.82 6.67
CA GLY A 52 12.19 16.95 5.47
C GLY A 52 12.90 15.68 5.03
N THR A 53 12.44 14.52 5.48
CA THR A 53 12.89 13.19 5.04
C THR A 53 11.70 12.39 4.58
N TRP A 54 11.87 11.63 3.51
CA TRP A 54 10.88 10.69 3.00
C TRP A 54 11.13 9.32 3.63
N TYR A 55 10.06 8.63 4.00
CA TYR A 55 10.11 7.28 4.55
C TYR A 55 9.18 6.38 3.74
N TRP A 56 9.75 5.35 3.15
CA TRP A 56 9.04 4.37 2.35
C TRP A 56 8.89 3.08 3.16
N PHE A 57 7.65 2.70 3.39
CA PHE A 57 7.28 1.44 4.05
C PHE A 57 6.73 0.48 3.01
N GLY A 58 7.09 -0.79 3.10
CA GLY A 58 6.56 -1.81 2.20
C GLY A 58 6.80 -3.22 2.74
N GLU A 59 6.14 -4.16 2.10
CA GLU A 59 6.33 -5.58 2.38
C GLU A 59 7.78 -5.97 2.11
N SER A 60 8.43 -6.55 3.09
CA SER A 60 9.73 -7.18 2.92
C SER A 60 9.53 -8.64 2.54
N ARG A 61 9.91 -9.01 1.34
CA ARG A 61 9.76 -10.38 0.82
C ARG A 61 11.11 -11.05 0.77
N LEU A 62 11.19 -12.27 1.31
CA LEU A 62 12.42 -13.07 1.24
C LEU A 62 12.36 -14.07 0.08
N PRO A 63 13.53 -14.48 -0.47
CA PRO A 63 13.60 -15.58 -1.43
C PRO A 63 12.93 -16.85 -0.87
N ARG A 64 12.36 -17.68 -1.72
CA ARG A 64 11.70 -18.93 -1.30
C ARG A 64 12.64 -19.90 -0.57
N THR A 65 13.94 -19.76 -0.79
CA THR A 65 14.99 -20.55 -0.15
C THR A 65 15.23 -20.16 1.32
N GLU A 66 14.79 -18.97 1.74
CA GLU A 66 14.95 -18.51 3.10
C GLU A 66 13.97 -19.23 4.04
N LYS A 67 14.49 -19.84 5.09
CA LYS A 67 13.72 -20.58 6.09
C LYS A 67 13.32 -19.71 7.29
N ASP A 68 14.11 -18.67 7.57
CA ASP A 68 13.81 -17.75 8.68
C ASP A 68 12.71 -16.76 8.27
N ARG A 69 11.49 -17.05 8.71
CA ARG A 69 10.31 -16.21 8.45
C ARG A 69 10.17 -15.03 9.40
N THR A 70 11.04 -14.89 10.40
CA THR A 70 10.96 -13.80 11.38
C THR A 70 11.46 -12.47 10.84
N LYS A 71 12.19 -12.46 9.74
CA LYS A 71 12.76 -11.25 9.09
C LYS A 71 11.89 -10.64 7.99
N TYR A 72 10.62 -10.87 7.94
CA TYR A 72 9.84 -11.01 6.72
C TYR A 72 8.63 -10.05 6.58
N TRP A 73 8.62 -8.81 7.12
CA TRP A 73 7.31 -8.18 7.24
C TRP A 73 7.20 -6.79 6.65
N VAL A 74 7.57 -5.73 7.35
CA VAL A 74 7.53 -4.36 6.83
C VAL A 74 8.91 -3.75 6.96
N SER A 75 9.54 -3.46 5.83
CA SER A 75 10.78 -2.69 5.76
C SER A 75 10.50 -1.19 5.80
N CYS A 76 11.49 -0.43 6.25
CA CYS A 76 11.52 1.02 6.17
C CYS A 76 12.79 1.47 5.45
N TYR A 77 12.63 2.39 4.50
CA TYR A 77 13.73 3.09 3.84
C TYR A 77 13.55 4.59 4.00
N SER A 78 14.66 5.33 4.12
CA SER A 78 14.64 6.78 4.19
C SER A 78 15.38 7.43 3.01
N SER A 79 14.91 8.61 2.57
CA SER A 79 15.53 9.36 1.48
C SER A 79 15.36 10.86 1.68
N LYS A 80 16.35 11.64 1.15
CA LYS A 80 16.28 13.10 1.04
C LYS A 80 15.88 13.58 -0.36
N ASP A 81 15.84 12.67 -1.35
CA ASP A 81 15.69 13.02 -2.74
C ASP A 81 14.74 12.11 -3.55
N LEU A 82 14.12 11.11 -2.89
CA LEU A 82 13.24 10.10 -3.50
C LEU A 82 13.93 9.14 -4.49
N VAL A 83 15.24 9.23 -4.65
CA VAL A 83 16.02 8.39 -5.58
C VAL A 83 17.02 7.52 -4.83
N ASN A 84 17.71 8.10 -3.84
CA ASN A 84 18.70 7.40 -3.04
C ASN A 84 18.10 7.04 -1.69
N TRP A 85 17.91 5.75 -1.45
CA TRP A 85 17.23 5.22 -0.29
C TRP A 85 18.18 4.48 0.64
N LYS A 86 18.21 4.88 1.90
CA LYS A 86 18.90 4.17 2.96
C LYS A 86 17.96 3.15 3.59
N ASN A 87 18.40 1.91 3.71
CA ASN A 87 17.67 0.88 4.46
C ASN A 87 17.76 1.17 5.97
N GLU A 88 16.60 1.38 6.61
CA GLU A 88 16.49 1.61 8.06
C GLU A 88 16.16 0.32 8.83
N GLY A 89 16.00 -0.81 8.13
CA GLY A 89 15.67 -2.11 8.70
C GLY A 89 14.16 -2.41 8.68
N LEU A 90 13.74 -3.29 9.58
CA LEU A 90 12.35 -3.71 9.70
C LEU A 90 11.58 -2.77 10.65
N ALA A 91 10.57 -2.09 10.11
CA ALA A 91 9.70 -1.24 10.90
C ALA A 91 8.71 -2.05 11.75
N LEU A 92 8.17 -3.15 11.20
CA LEU A 92 7.30 -4.08 11.91
C LEU A 92 7.77 -5.52 11.65
N SER A 93 7.88 -6.31 12.70
CA SER A 93 8.23 -7.73 12.65
C SER A 93 7.14 -8.59 13.24
N VAL A 94 7.07 -9.85 12.81
CA VAL A 94 6.22 -10.84 13.48
C VAL A 94 6.64 -11.04 14.92
N ILE A 95 5.67 -11.47 15.72
CA ILE A 95 5.83 -11.77 17.13
C ILE A 95 5.99 -13.29 17.25
N ASN A 96 7.10 -13.75 17.80
CA ASN A 96 7.34 -15.17 18.03
C ASN A 96 6.54 -15.68 19.26
N ASP A 97 5.22 -15.54 19.16
CA ASP A 97 4.24 -15.99 20.15
C ASP A 97 3.04 -16.56 19.40
N THR A 98 2.68 -17.80 19.71
CA THR A 98 1.55 -18.48 19.08
C THR A 98 0.19 -17.91 19.47
N ALA A 99 0.10 -17.14 20.55
CA ALA A 99 -1.11 -16.42 20.95
C ALA A 99 -1.30 -15.14 20.14
N SER A 100 -0.26 -14.64 19.48
CA SER A 100 -0.35 -13.45 18.64
C SER A 100 -0.95 -13.78 17.26
N LEU A 101 -1.86 -12.95 16.77
CA LEU A 101 -2.31 -13.03 15.37
C LEU A 101 -1.16 -12.69 14.40
N LEU A 102 -0.24 -11.80 14.81
CA LEU A 102 0.93 -11.39 14.04
C LEU A 102 2.11 -12.38 14.27
N GLN A 103 1.87 -13.66 14.10
CA GLN A 103 2.87 -14.73 14.29
C GLN A 103 3.57 -15.13 12.99
N PRO A 104 4.75 -15.79 13.04
CA PRO A 104 5.41 -16.32 11.85
C PRO A 104 4.49 -17.21 11.02
N GLY A 105 4.41 -16.93 9.70
CA GLY A 105 3.52 -17.64 8.77
C GLY A 105 2.18 -16.94 8.50
N CYS A 106 1.89 -15.81 9.17
CA CYS A 106 0.85 -14.89 8.72
C CYS A 106 1.29 -14.16 7.45
N VAL A 107 0.38 -13.46 6.78
CA VAL A 107 0.68 -12.60 5.62
C VAL A 107 0.40 -11.16 6.00
N ILE A 108 1.36 -10.28 5.70
CA ILE A 108 1.20 -8.83 5.80
C ILE A 108 1.37 -8.27 4.40
N GLU A 109 0.41 -7.47 3.95
CA GLU A 109 0.44 -6.82 2.64
C GLU A 109 0.02 -5.36 2.74
N ARG A 110 0.44 -4.56 1.75
CA ARG A 110 0.02 -3.17 1.56
C ARG A 110 0.20 -2.25 2.78
N PRO A 111 1.30 -2.29 3.56
CA PRO A 111 1.45 -1.44 4.72
C PRO A 111 1.47 0.04 4.33
N LYS A 112 0.78 0.86 5.11
CA LYS A 112 0.76 2.33 4.98
C LYS A 112 0.90 2.96 6.35
N VAL A 113 1.57 4.11 6.42
CA VAL A 113 1.80 4.84 7.66
C VAL A 113 1.23 6.25 7.56
N LEU A 114 0.61 6.71 8.63
CA LEU A 114 0.24 8.11 8.85
C LEU A 114 0.92 8.64 10.09
N PHE A 115 1.30 9.91 10.07
CA PHE A 115 1.70 10.63 11.27
C PHE A 115 0.48 11.33 11.87
N ASN A 116 0.13 10.98 13.09
CA ASN A 116 -0.95 11.62 13.82
C ASN A 116 -0.43 12.84 14.59
N LYS A 117 -0.79 14.02 14.14
CA LYS A 117 -0.34 15.28 14.76
C LYS A 117 -0.90 15.52 16.17
N LYS A 118 -2.07 14.95 16.50
CA LYS A 118 -2.71 15.11 17.82
C LYS A 118 -1.98 14.28 18.88
N THR A 119 -1.61 13.06 18.55
CA THR A 119 -0.96 12.13 19.49
C THR A 119 0.56 12.12 19.41
N GLY A 120 1.13 12.68 18.31
CA GLY A 120 2.56 12.62 18.03
C GLY A 120 3.04 11.24 17.58
N LYS A 121 2.14 10.29 17.30
CA LYS A 121 2.46 8.91 16.95
C LYS A 121 2.45 8.67 15.46
N PHE A 122 3.22 7.68 15.03
CA PHE A 122 3.13 7.08 13.69
C PHE A 122 2.24 5.85 13.78
N VAL A 123 1.20 5.79 12.94
CA VAL A 123 0.22 4.69 12.90
C VAL A 123 0.34 3.98 11.57
N MET A 124 0.59 2.68 11.63
CA MET A 124 0.68 1.79 10.48
C MET A 124 -0.57 0.91 10.42
N TRP A 125 -1.22 0.87 9.26
CA TRP A 125 -2.24 -0.10 8.92
C TRP A 125 -1.74 -1.01 7.80
N PHE A 126 -2.22 -2.26 7.76
CA PHE A 126 -1.83 -3.25 6.76
C PHE A 126 -2.91 -4.31 6.58
N HIS A 127 -3.00 -4.90 5.40
CA HIS A 127 -3.78 -6.11 5.14
C HIS A 127 -3.14 -7.28 5.88
N HIS A 128 -3.94 -8.08 6.56
CA HIS A 128 -3.46 -9.17 7.40
C HIS A 128 -4.24 -10.46 7.17
N GLU A 129 -3.52 -11.52 6.77
CA GLU A 129 -4.05 -12.86 6.68
C GLU A 129 -3.43 -13.75 7.75
N LEU A 130 -4.26 -14.57 8.39
CA LEU A 130 -3.82 -15.38 9.51
C LEU A 130 -3.07 -16.64 9.03
N LYS A 131 -2.14 -17.08 9.84
CA LYS A 131 -1.35 -18.30 9.59
C LYS A 131 -2.26 -19.49 9.27
N GLY A 132 -1.99 -20.15 8.13
CA GLY A 132 -2.68 -21.37 7.70
C GLY A 132 -4.08 -21.15 7.14
N GLN A 133 -4.58 -19.90 7.03
CA GLN A 133 -5.91 -19.61 6.53
C GLN A 133 -5.95 -19.12 5.06
N GLY A 134 -4.78 -18.99 4.42
CA GLY A 134 -4.69 -18.41 3.09
C GLY A 134 -5.22 -16.96 3.12
N TYR A 135 -6.14 -16.63 2.21
CA TYR A 135 -6.77 -15.30 2.14
C TYR A 135 -8.21 -15.28 2.71
N LYS A 136 -8.51 -16.14 3.69
CA LYS A 136 -9.86 -16.23 4.28
C LYS A 136 -10.10 -15.30 5.46
N ALA A 137 -9.04 -14.93 6.18
CA ALA A 137 -9.17 -14.05 7.33
C ALA A 137 -9.61 -12.65 6.90
N ALA A 138 -9.02 -12.12 5.83
CA ALA A 138 -9.35 -10.81 5.23
C ALA A 138 -9.49 -9.72 6.29
N MET A 139 -8.49 -9.60 7.15
CA MET A 139 -8.43 -8.63 8.25
C MET A 139 -7.54 -7.45 7.88
N THR A 140 -7.68 -6.36 8.61
CA THR A 140 -6.69 -5.29 8.65
C THR A 140 -6.03 -5.26 10.03
N GLY A 141 -4.71 -5.01 10.05
CA GLY A 141 -3.92 -4.90 11.27
C GLY A 141 -3.49 -3.46 11.53
N VAL A 142 -3.35 -3.09 12.80
CA VAL A 142 -2.86 -1.78 13.22
C VAL A 142 -1.68 -1.91 14.17
N ALA A 143 -0.68 -1.05 13.96
CA ALA A 143 0.52 -0.93 14.79
C ALA A 143 0.90 0.53 14.98
N VAL A 144 1.60 0.87 16.06
CA VAL A 144 1.94 2.24 16.44
C VAL A 144 3.40 2.35 16.85
N SER A 145 4.03 3.51 16.58
CA SER A 145 5.38 3.82 17.04
C SER A 145 5.51 5.30 17.43
N ASP A 146 6.44 5.60 18.34
CA ASP A 146 6.91 6.96 18.64
C ASP A 146 7.91 7.46 17.58
N GLU A 147 8.64 6.53 16.97
CA GLU A 147 9.65 6.82 15.98
C GLU A 147 9.17 6.45 14.57
N VAL A 148 9.49 7.30 13.59
CA VAL A 148 9.04 7.09 12.20
C VAL A 148 9.53 5.76 11.62
N THR A 149 10.75 5.35 11.91
CA THR A 149 11.33 4.10 11.42
C THR A 149 10.90 2.86 12.20
N GLY A 150 10.18 3.03 13.29
CA GLY A 150 9.81 1.96 14.22
C GLY A 150 10.84 1.77 15.35
N PRO A 151 10.78 0.63 16.07
CA PRO A 151 9.87 -0.50 15.80
C PRO A 151 8.41 -0.15 16.10
N TYR A 152 7.52 -0.61 15.23
CA TYR A 152 6.08 -0.47 15.43
C TYR A 152 5.58 -1.58 16.35
N LYS A 153 4.83 -1.18 17.37
CA LYS A 153 4.17 -2.11 18.30
C LYS A 153 2.81 -2.50 17.71
N TYR A 154 2.63 -3.78 17.40
CA TYR A 154 1.36 -4.33 16.98
C TYR A 154 0.30 -4.17 18.07
N ILE A 155 -0.90 -3.71 17.70
CA ILE A 155 -2.02 -3.53 18.62
C ILE A 155 -3.02 -4.67 18.44
N ARG A 156 -3.59 -4.82 17.23
CA ARG A 156 -4.59 -5.84 16.90
C ARG A 156 -4.80 -5.98 15.41
N SER A 157 -5.53 -7.03 15.04
CA SER A 157 -6.16 -7.16 13.71
C SER A 157 -7.64 -7.45 13.85
N LEU A 158 -8.44 -6.92 12.94
CA LEU A 158 -9.88 -7.05 12.96
C LEU A 158 -10.46 -6.97 11.53
N ARG A 159 -11.69 -7.44 11.36
CA ARG A 159 -12.55 -7.03 10.26
C ARG A 159 -13.30 -5.76 10.68
N PRO A 160 -13.25 -4.66 9.91
CA PRO A 160 -13.87 -3.41 10.31
C PRO A 160 -15.41 -3.45 10.28
N ASN A 161 -16.03 -2.49 10.98
CA ASN A 161 -17.44 -2.17 10.89
C ASN A 161 -18.40 -3.31 11.27
N ALA A 162 -18.04 -4.19 12.23
CA ALA A 162 -18.92 -5.23 12.74
C ALA A 162 -20.22 -4.64 13.32
N GLY A 163 -21.38 -5.16 12.87
CA GLY A 163 -22.70 -4.69 13.32
C GLY A 163 -23.12 -3.31 12.80
N ILE A 164 -22.39 -2.75 11.83
CA ILE A 164 -22.64 -1.41 11.29
C ILE A 164 -22.94 -1.51 9.79
N TRP A 165 -23.97 -0.80 9.34
CA TRP A 165 -24.31 -0.68 7.92
C TRP A 165 -23.55 0.47 7.24
N PRO A 166 -23.20 0.35 5.95
CA PRO A 166 -22.65 1.47 5.20
C PRO A 166 -23.61 2.66 5.18
N VAL A 167 -23.09 3.87 5.23
CA VAL A 167 -23.94 5.08 5.18
C VAL A 167 -24.79 5.15 3.91
N ASN A 168 -24.26 4.67 2.79
CA ASN A 168 -24.97 4.62 1.50
C ASN A 168 -25.67 3.28 1.24
N PHE A 169 -26.19 2.61 2.28
CA PHE A 169 -26.90 1.35 2.21
C PHE A 169 -28.37 1.55 2.51
N THR A 170 -29.24 1.11 1.62
CA THR A 170 -30.70 1.36 1.74
C THR A 170 -31.37 0.33 2.65
N GLU A 171 -32.56 0.65 3.14
CA GLU A 171 -33.37 -0.30 3.93
C GLU A 171 -33.74 -1.54 3.12
N GLU A 172 -33.98 -1.41 1.81
CA GLU A 172 -34.23 -2.54 0.92
C GLU A 172 -33.01 -3.48 0.88
N GLN A 173 -31.79 -2.91 0.73
CA GLN A 173 -30.56 -3.70 0.75
C GLN A 173 -30.32 -4.40 2.08
N LYS A 174 -30.69 -3.78 3.22
CA LYS A 174 -30.57 -4.40 4.55
C LYS A 174 -31.47 -5.62 4.71
N ASN A 175 -32.67 -5.56 4.12
CA ASN A 175 -33.72 -6.55 4.29
C ASN A 175 -33.76 -7.62 3.19
N ALA A 176 -32.89 -7.56 2.19
CA ALA A 176 -32.83 -8.57 1.13
C ALA A 176 -32.42 -9.95 1.70
N THR A 177 -33.03 -11.02 1.20
CA THR A 177 -32.91 -12.38 1.77
C THR A 177 -31.94 -13.30 1.01
N LEU A 178 -31.43 -12.86 -0.14
CA LEU A 178 -30.54 -13.68 -0.97
C LEU A 178 -29.26 -14.07 -0.23
N LYS A 179 -28.87 -15.34 -0.32
CA LYS A 179 -27.66 -15.90 0.30
C LYS A 179 -26.58 -16.17 -0.75
N ASP A 180 -25.33 -16.18 -0.32
CA ASP A 180 -24.15 -16.38 -1.18
C ASP A 180 -24.20 -17.71 -1.98
N GLY A 181 -24.70 -18.78 -1.36
CA GLY A 181 -24.82 -20.10 -2.01
C GLY A 181 -25.96 -20.24 -2.99
N ASP A 182 -26.87 -19.26 -3.11
CA ASP A 182 -28.04 -19.35 -3.98
C ASP A 182 -27.73 -19.10 -5.46
N LEU A 183 -26.58 -18.49 -5.74
CA LEU A 183 -26.19 -18.06 -7.08
C LEU A 183 -24.81 -18.61 -7.50
N LYS A 184 -24.66 -18.87 -8.82
CA LYS A 184 -23.36 -19.23 -9.37
C LYS A 184 -22.42 -18.03 -9.32
N SER A 185 -21.29 -18.17 -8.63
CA SER A 185 -20.26 -17.12 -8.56
C SER A 185 -19.88 -16.62 -9.97
N TRP A 186 -19.74 -15.31 -10.09
CA TRP A 186 -19.38 -14.58 -11.33
C TRP A 186 -20.49 -14.55 -12.39
N SER A 187 -21.68 -15.09 -12.16
CA SER A 187 -22.83 -14.82 -13.03
C SER A 187 -23.28 -13.36 -12.92
N GLU A 188 -24.07 -12.86 -13.87
CA GLU A 188 -24.57 -11.47 -13.79
C GLU A 188 -25.55 -11.30 -12.61
N GLU A 189 -26.34 -12.33 -12.31
CA GLU A 189 -27.24 -12.36 -11.16
C GLU A 189 -26.44 -12.29 -9.85
N TRP A 190 -25.34 -13.02 -9.74
CA TRP A 190 -24.47 -12.98 -8.59
C TRP A 190 -23.82 -11.58 -8.42
N LYS A 191 -23.33 -10.99 -9.51
CA LYS A 191 -22.76 -9.63 -9.48
C LYS A 191 -23.82 -8.60 -9.08
N GLN A 192 -25.06 -8.77 -9.55
CA GLN A 192 -26.16 -7.90 -9.14
C GLN A 192 -26.44 -8.05 -7.65
N ALA A 193 -26.51 -9.28 -7.13
CA ALA A 193 -26.69 -9.53 -5.71
C ALA A 193 -25.55 -8.91 -4.86
N VAL A 194 -24.32 -8.89 -5.36
CA VAL A 194 -23.20 -8.16 -4.72
C VAL A 194 -23.50 -6.68 -4.69
N ARG A 195 -23.93 -6.06 -5.82
CA ARG A 195 -24.32 -4.64 -5.84
C ARG A 195 -25.43 -4.35 -4.82
N ASP A 196 -26.36 -5.28 -4.67
CA ASP A 196 -27.47 -5.21 -3.70
C ASP A 196 -27.05 -5.57 -2.26
N GLY A 197 -25.73 -5.76 -2.02
CA GLY A 197 -25.16 -5.89 -0.69
C GLY A 197 -25.13 -7.30 -0.12
N LEU A 198 -25.08 -8.33 -0.96
CA LEU A 198 -24.97 -9.73 -0.54
C LEU A 198 -23.91 -9.96 0.54
N PHE A 199 -22.68 -9.50 0.30
CA PHE A 199 -21.56 -9.71 1.20
C PHE A 199 -21.56 -8.77 2.41
N VAL A 200 -22.11 -7.56 2.28
CA VAL A 200 -22.31 -6.67 3.45
C VAL A 200 -23.19 -7.36 4.48
N ARG A 201 -24.30 -7.98 4.03
CA ARG A 201 -25.22 -8.73 4.93
C ARG A 201 -24.56 -9.99 5.50
N ARG A 202 -23.84 -10.76 4.65
CA ARG A 202 -23.12 -11.96 5.10
C ARG A 202 -22.14 -11.64 6.23
N ASP A 203 -21.38 -10.56 6.08
CA ASP A 203 -20.28 -10.20 6.96
C ASP A 203 -20.71 -9.19 8.05
N PHE A 204 -22.00 -8.85 8.14
CA PHE A 204 -22.52 -7.81 9.04
C PHE A 204 -22.11 -8.03 10.50
N ALA A 205 -22.37 -9.21 11.05
CA ALA A 205 -22.10 -9.49 12.46
C ALA A 205 -20.61 -9.63 12.77
N GLY A 206 -19.81 -10.21 11.85
CA GLY A 206 -18.38 -10.51 12.04
C GLY A 206 -17.44 -9.39 11.62
N GLY A 207 -17.94 -8.34 11.01
CA GLY A 207 -17.16 -7.28 10.40
C GLY A 207 -16.82 -7.55 8.94
N GLN A 208 -16.65 -6.48 8.18
CA GLN A 208 -16.44 -6.52 6.75
C GLN A 208 -15.02 -7.00 6.40
N MET A 209 -14.88 -7.72 5.29
CA MET A 209 -13.56 -8.10 4.79
C MET A 209 -12.71 -6.85 4.51
N ALA A 210 -11.40 -6.91 4.79
CA ALA A 210 -10.45 -5.87 4.47
C ALA A 210 -9.18 -6.50 3.90
N ARG A 211 -8.95 -6.33 2.59
CA ARG A 211 -7.76 -6.82 1.87
C ARG A 211 -6.92 -5.66 1.38
N ASP A 212 -6.55 -5.60 0.12
CA ASP A 212 -5.72 -4.53 -0.43
C ASP A 212 -6.17 -3.16 0.04
N MET A 213 -5.26 -2.41 0.66
CA MET A 213 -5.65 -1.18 1.36
C MET A 213 -4.72 0.00 1.06
N ASN A 214 -5.25 1.17 1.31
CA ASN A 214 -4.53 2.44 1.35
C ASN A 214 -5.03 3.31 2.49
N LEU A 215 -4.25 4.31 2.87
CA LEU A 215 -4.66 5.35 3.81
C LEU A 215 -4.68 6.70 3.11
N PHE A 216 -5.65 7.52 3.46
CA PHE A 216 -5.78 8.86 2.94
C PHE A 216 -6.22 9.83 4.04
N VAL A 217 -5.53 10.96 4.20
CA VAL A 217 -5.98 12.05 5.06
C VAL A 217 -6.59 13.11 4.16
N ASP A 218 -7.87 13.38 4.34
CA ASP A 218 -8.59 14.36 3.55
C ASP A 218 -8.30 15.80 4.02
N ARG A 219 -8.74 16.77 3.25
CA ARG A 219 -8.50 18.21 3.47
C ARG A 219 -9.14 18.74 4.74
N ASP A 220 -10.19 18.10 5.23
CA ASP A 220 -10.83 18.39 6.53
C ASP A 220 -10.09 17.78 7.73
N GLY A 221 -9.02 17.02 7.45
CA GLY A 221 -8.21 16.34 8.46
C GLY A 221 -8.69 14.96 8.86
N LYS A 222 -9.80 14.48 8.33
CA LYS A 222 -10.28 13.11 8.54
C LYS A 222 -9.39 12.10 7.83
N ALA A 223 -9.07 11.02 8.51
CA ALA A 223 -8.32 9.92 7.93
C ALA A 223 -9.25 8.79 7.48
N TRP A 224 -8.94 8.22 6.34
CA TRP A 224 -9.71 7.16 5.71
C TRP A 224 -8.85 5.92 5.48
N HIS A 225 -9.38 4.77 5.86
CA HIS A 225 -8.89 3.46 5.50
C HIS A 225 -9.69 2.97 4.29
N ILE A 226 -9.02 2.89 3.15
CA ILE A 226 -9.61 2.51 1.86
C ILE A 226 -9.19 1.07 1.59
N HIS A 227 -10.12 0.15 1.41
CA HIS A 227 -9.76 -1.26 1.25
C HIS A 227 -10.71 -2.02 0.33
N SER A 228 -10.19 -3.07 -0.28
CA SER A 228 -10.99 -4.04 -1.01
C SER A 228 -11.78 -4.91 -0.02
N ALA A 229 -13.07 -5.01 -0.24
CA ALA A 229 -14.02 -5.75 0.58
C ALA A 229 -14.93 -6.60 -0.31
N GLU A 230 -15.90 -7.30 0.31
CA GLU A 230 -16.94 -8.03 -0.42
C GLU A 230 -16.33 -8.98 -1.47
N GLU A 231 -15.39 -9.84 -1.08
CA GLU A 231 -14.61 -10.73 -1.96
C GLU A 231 -13.85 -9.97 -3.07
N ASN A 232 -13.32 -8.78 -2.76
CA ASN A 232 -12.70 -7.81 -3.66
C ASN A 232 -13.65 -7.25 -4.73
N MET A 233 -14.96 -7.40 -4.55
CA MET A 233 -15.95 -6.91 -5.50
C MET A 233 -16.29 -5.43 -5.31
N THR A 234 -15.99 -4.87 -4.12
CA THR A 234 -16.36 -3.51 -3.74
C THR A 234 -15.23 -2.89 -2.93
N LEU A 235 -15.01 -1.59 -3.05
CA LEU A 235 -14.14 -0.86 -2.13
C LEU A 235 -14.97 -0.33 -0.96
N HIS A 236 -14.43 -0.42 0.24
CA HIS A 236 -14.95 0.28 1.41
C HIS A 236 -14.04 1.44 1.78
N PHE A 237 -14.63 2.61 2.01
CA PHE A 237 -13.97 3.79 2.54
C PHE A 237 -14.46 3.97 3.96
N SER A 238 -13.62 3.62 4.93
CA SER A 238 -13.93 3.63 6.36
C SER A 238 -13.20 4.76 7.07
N GLU A 239 -13.94 5.62 7.77
CA GLU A 239 -13.38 6.73 8.52
C GLU A 239 -12.67 6.20 9.78
N LEU A 240 -11.43 6.66 10.01
CA LEU A 240 -10.66 6.35 11.20
C LEU A 240 -10.96 7.34 12.33
N THR A 241 -10.79 6.86 13.56
CA THR A 241 -10.85 7.71 14.77
C THR A 241 -9.76 8.78 14.76
N ASP A 242 -9.91 9.78 15.60
CA ASP A 242 -9.00 10.92 15.71
C ASP A 242 -7.54 10.54 16.02
N ASP A 243 -7.31 9.41 16.69
CA ASP A 243 -5.99 8.84 16.98
C ASP A 243 -5.47 7.90 15.87
N TYR A 244 -6.29 7.62 14.86
CA TYR A 244 -6.06 6.71 13.75
C TYR A 244 -5.95 5.23 14.15
N LEU A 245 -6.33 4.85 15.37
CA LEU A 245 -6.16 3.48 15.88
C LEU A 245 -7.41 2.61 15.74
N ASP A 246 -8.54 3.19 15.36
CA ASP A 246 -9.81 2.46 15.20
C ASP A 246 -10.69 3.08 14.10
N PHE A 247 -11.83 2.47 13.86
CA PHE A 247 -12.87 2.94 12.96
C PHE A 247 -13.96 3.69 13.73
N THR A 248 -14.47 4.78 13.14
CA THR A 248 -15.60 5.53 13.73
C THR A 248 -16.94 4.81 13.56
N GLY A 249 -17.00 3.80 12.68
CA GLY A 249 -18.22 3.17 12.22
C GLY A 249 -18.84 3.85 10.99
N VAL A 250 -18.30 4.99 10.57
CA VAL A 250 -18.73 5.64 9.33
C VAL A 250 -17.99 5.03 8.16
N TYR A 251 -18.71 4.39 7.23
CA TYR A 251 -18.11 3.87 6.01
C TYR A 251 -19.06 3.88 4.82
N TYR A 252 -18.49 3.85 3.64
CA TYR A 252 -19.18 3.91 2.36
C TYR A 252 -18.74 2.77 1.46
N ARG A 253 -19.68 2.21 0.70
CA ARG A 253 -19.38 1.32 -0.42
C ARG A 253 -19.09 2.15 -1.66
N VAL A 254 -17.99 1.84 -2.33
CA VAL A 254 -17.51 2.55 -3.52
C VAL A 254 -17.31 1.55 -4.65
N LEU A 255 -17.86 1.82 -5.83
CA LEU A 255 -17.81 0.96 -7.02
C LEU A 255 -18.29 -0.48 -6.73
N PRO A 256 -19.51 -0.68 -6.18
CA PRO A 256 -19.98 -2.00 -5.78
C PRO A 256 -20.15 -2.94 -6.97
N GLY A 257 -19.62 -4.15 -6.84
CA GLY A 257 -19.69 -5.20 -7.86
C GLY A 257 -18.69 -5.08 -9.00
N ASP A 258 -17.81 -4.08 -8.98
CA ASP A 258 -16.86 -3.82 -10.07
C ASP A 258 -15.54 -4.59 -9.96
N SER A 259 -15.31 -5.29 -8.84
CA SER A 259 -14.11 -6.11 -8.62
C SER A 259 -12.81 -5.29 -8.65
N ASN A 260 -12.56 -4.49 -7.60
CA ASN A 260 -11.41 -3.58 -7.51
C ASN A 260 -10.43 -3.98 -6.40
N GLU A 261 -9.13 -3.99 -6.75
CA GLU A 261 -7.99 -4.17 -5.86
C GLU A 261 -7.03 -2.98 -5.95
N ALA A 262 -6.03 -2.96 -5.05
CA ALA A 262 -4.90 -2.05 -5.09
C ALA A 262 -5.29 -0.56 -5.16
N PRO A 263 -6.19 -0.06 -4.29
CA PRO A 263 -6.66 1.32 -4.34
C PRO A 263 -5.51 2.30 -4.09
N ALA A 264 -5.42 3.35 -4.91
CA ALA A 264 -4.49 4.45 -4.76
C ALA A 264 -5.20 5.78 -5.03
N LEU A 265 -5.55 6.48 -3.95
CA LEU A 265 -6.37 7.70 -3.96
C LEU A 265 -5.50 8.94 -3.86
N PHE A 266 -5.88 9.99 -4.60
CA PHE A 266 -5.34 11.33 -4.42
C PHE A 266 -6.37 12.41 -4.77
N PHE A 267 -6.13 13.62 -4.28
CA PHE A 267 -6.93 14.80 -4.59
C PHE A 267 -6.12 15.78 -5.44
N ALA A 268 -6.69 16.21 -6.56
CA ALA A 268 -6.09 17.19 -7.44
C ALA A 268 -7.17 17.97 -8.20
N LYS A 269 -6.89 19.20 -8.60
CA LYS A 269 -7.78 20.01 -9.46
C LYS A 269 -9.25 20.05 -9.00
N GLY A 270 -9.47 20.02 -7.67
CA GLY A 270 -10.81 20.09 -7.10
C GLY A 270 -11.59 18.77 -7.08
N LYS A 271 -10.98 17.64 -7.49
CA LYS A 271 -11.59 16.31 -7.56
C LYS A 271 -10.75 15.25 -6.90
N TYR A 272 -11.39 14.17 -6.52
CA TYR A 272 -10.72 12.93 -6.09
C TYR A 272 -10.54 12.00 -7.28
N PHE A 273 -9.38 11.36 -7.35
CA PHE A 273 -9.00 10.40 -8.36
C PHE A 273 -8.55 9.12 -7.68
N LEU A 274 -9.08 8.00 -8.13
CA LEU A 274 -8.82 6.68 -7.57
C LEU A 274 -8.31 5.76 -8.67
N PHE A 275 -7.04 5.36 -8.58
CA PHE A 275 -6.49 4.28 -9.37
C PHE A 275 -6.76 2.94 -8.67
N THR A 276 -7.12 1.92 -9.44
CA THR A 276 -7.30 0.54 -8.97
C THR A 276 -6.86 -0.44 -10.04
N SER A 277 -6.83 -1.71 -9.70
CA SER A 277 -6.72 -2.84 -10.64
C SER A 277 -7.96 -3.73 -10.55
N GLY A 278 -8.12 -4.62 -11.53
CA GLY A 278 -9.05 -5.74 -11.41
C GLY A 278 -8.48 -6.86 -10.53
N THR A 279 -9.27 -7.90 -10.29
CA THR A 279 -8.93 -9.07 -9.47
C THR A 279 -8.50 -10.24 -10.35
N THR A 280 -7.21 -10.40 -10.60
CA THR A 280 -6.63 -11.47 -11.41
C THR A 280 -5.50 -12.22 -10.70
N GLY A 281 -5.48 -12.14 -9.37
CA GLY A 281 -4.37 -12.62 -8.54
C GLY A 281 -3.07 -11.92 -8.93
N TRP A 282 -1.99 -12.69 -9.11
CA TRP A 282 -0.67 -12.13 -9.46
C TRP A 282 -0.52 -11.73 -10.93
N LYS A 283 -1.51 -11.98 -11.79
CA LYS A 283 -1.45 -11.59 -13.19
C LYS A 283 -1.79 -10.11 -13.34
N PRO A 284 -0.97 -9.33 -14.06
CA PRO A 284 -1.29 -7.93 -14.31
C PRO A 284 -2.55 -7.81 -15.19
N ASN A 285 -3.29 -6.73 -15.00
CA ASN A 285 -4.54 -6.45 -15.70
C ASN A 285 -4.67 -4.95 -16.03
N PRO A 286 -5.69 -4.54 -16.82
CA PRO A 286 -5.89 -3.13 -17.13
C PRO A 286 -6.08 -2.28 -15.87
N GLY A 287 -5.32 -1.20 -15.78
CA GLY A 287 -5.53 -0.17 -14.77
C GLY A 287 -6.92 0.45 -14.89
N ARG A 288 -7.47 0.88 -13.77
CA ARG A 288 -8.78 1.50 -13.69
C ARG A 288 -8.67 2.85 -13.03
N LEU A 289 -9.47 3.79 -13.49
CA LEU A 289 -9.58 5.13 -12.93
C LEU A 289 -11.03 5.42 -12.62
N ALA A 290 -11.29 5.92 -11.42
CA ALA A 290 -12.57 6.51 -11.05
C ALA A 290 -12.38 7.93 -10.50
N ILE A 291 -13.42 8.75 -10.58
CA ILE A 291 -13.42 10.15 -10.13
C ILE A 291 -14.63 10.44 -9.25
N ALA A 292 -14.46 11.39 -8.31
CA ALA A 292 -15.56 11.91 -7.50
C ALA A 292 -15.31 13.38 -7.14
N ASP A 293 -16.38 14.11 -6.84
CA ASP A 293 -16.30 15.49 -6.34
C ASP A 293 -16.07 15.54 -4.82
N LYS A 294 -16.50 14.49 -4.12
CA LYS A 294 -16.32 14.29 -2.66
C LYS A 294 -15.87 12.86 -2.39
N ILE A 295 -15.02 12.66 -1.38
CA ILE A 295 -14.55 11.30 -1.01
C ILE A 295 -15.71 10.36 -0.67
N THR A 296 -16.77 10.89 -0.03
CA THR A 296 -17.99 10.19 0.35
C THR A 296 -19.11 10.28 -0.69
N GLY A 297 -18.82 10.87 -1.85
CA GLY A 297 -19.80 11.07 -2.91
C GLY A 297 -19.93 9.90 -3.87
N GLU A 298 -20.63 10.15 -4.98
CA GLU A 298 -20.73 9.18 -6.08
C GLU A 298 -19.41 9.10 -6.84
N TRP A 299 -18.89 7.89 -7.01
CA TRP A 299 -17.70 7.60 -7.78
C TRP A 299 -18.07 7.12 -9.18
N LYS A 300 -17.43 7.69 -10.19
CA LYS A 300 -17.66 7.35 -11.60
C LYS A 300 -16.40 6.72 -12.21
N ALA A 301 -16.53 5.49 -12.68
CA ALA A 301 -15.48 4.85 -13.47
C ALA A 301 -15.31 5.59 -14.80
N VAL A 302 -14.07 5.93 -15.15
CA VAL A 302 -13.73 6.69 -16.39
C VAL A 302 -12.80 5.92 -17.32
N GLY A 303 -12.48 4.67 -16.99
CA GLY A 303 -11.74 3.73 -17.84
C GLY A 303 -10.28 3.56 -17.47
N ASN A 304 -9.49 3.09 -18.44
CA ASN A 304 -8.07 2.79 -18.25
C ASN A 304 -7.22 4.09 -18.32
N PRO A 305 -6.41 4.40 -17.29
CA PRO A 305 -5.56 5.59 -17.30
C PRO A 305 -4.26 5.43 -18.12
N CYS A 306 -3.88 4.22 -18.52
CA CYS A 306 -2.63 3.96 -19.24
C CYS A 306 -2.68 4.46 -20.68
N ARG A 307 -1.57 5.02 -21.14
CA ARG A 307 -1.35 5.56 -22.50
C ARG A 307 -0.05 5.00 -23.07
N GLY A 308 -0.05 3.72 -23.37
CA GLY A 308 0.99 2.99 -24.07
C GLY A 308 0.42 2.29 -25.30
N THR A 309 1.08 1.23 -25.75
CA THR A 309 0.52 0.29 -26.74
C THR A 309 -0.72 -0.41 -26.16
N GLU A 310 -1.50 -1.06 -27.00
CA GLU A 310 -2.68 -1.81 -26.55
C GLU A 310 -2.31 -2.91 -25.54
N GLU A 311 -1.20 -3.61 -25.80
CA GLU A 311 -0.67 -4.66 -24.92
C GLU A 311 -0.21 -4.10 -23.57
N GLU A 312 0.49 -2.97 -23.57
CA GLU A 312 0.92 -2.30 -22.34
C GLU A 312 -0.27 -1.82 -21.50
N ASN A 313 -1.30 -1.28 -22.16
CA ASN A 313 -2.50 -0.80 -21.50
C ASN A 313 -3.34 -1.94 -20.88
N LYS A 314 -3.36 -3.12 -21.51
CA LYS A 314 -4.04 -4.32 -20.98
C LYS A 314 -3.44 -4.84 -19.68
N VAL A 315 -2.21 -4.46 -19.36
CA VAL A 315 -1.47 -4.99 -18.20
C VAL A 315 -0.87 -3.89 -17.33
N THR A 316 -1.28 -2.63 -17.49
CA THR A 316 -0.76 -1.50 -16.71
C THR A 316 0.78 -1.47 -16.70
N PHE A 317 1.40 -1.57 -17.89
CA PHE A 317 2.87 -1.71 -18.05
C PHE A 317 3.45 -2.90 -17.23
N THR A 318 2.70 -3.98 -17.12
CA THR A 318 3.02 -5.18 -16.32
C THR A 318 3.19 -4.83 -14.83
N SER A 319 2.25 -4.08 -14.26
CA SER A 319 2.30 -3.67 -12.86
C SER A 319 0.92 -3.53 -12.23
N GLN A 320 0.90 -3.39 -10.92
CA GLN A 320 -0.29 -3.12 -10.10
C GLN A 320 -0.03 -1.92 -9.20
N SER A 321 -0.98 -0.98 -9.11
CA SER A 321 -0.88 0.22 -8.27
C SER A 321 -0.60 -0.10 -6.80
N THR A 322 0.09 0.79 -6.11
CA THR A 322 0.33 0.70 -4.67
C THR A 322 0.02 1.99 -3.94
N TYR A 323 0.37 3.12 -4.54
CA TYR A 323 0.27 4.44 -3.91
C TYR A 323 0.33 5.56 -4.96
N ILE A 324 -0.16 6.74 -4.61
CA ILE A 324 0.13 7.98 -5.35
C ILE A 324 0.92 8.90 -4.44
N LEU A 325 2.17 9.12 -4.78
CA LEU A 325 3.03 10.03 -4.06
C LEU A 325 2.89 11.46 -4.59
N GLN A 326 2.61 12.41 -3.70
CA GLN A 326 2.74 13.83 -3.98
C GLN A 326 4.02 14.34 -3.32
N PRO A 327 5.05 14.73 -4.09
CA PRO A 327 6.26 15.30 -3.52
C PRO A 327 5.98 16.58 -2.73
N ALA A 328 6.63 16.76 -1.58
CA ALA A 328 6.39 17.89 -0.70
C ALA A 328 6.64 19.24 -1.40
N GLY A 329 5.74 20.19 -1.19
CA GLY A 329 5.80 21.51 -1.83
C GLY A 329 5.36 21.55 -3.29
N LYS A 330 5.01 20.43 -3.91
CA LYS A 330 4.61 20.32 -5.32
C LYS A 330 3.12 20.04 -5.46
N LYS A 331 2.30 21.08 -5.57
CA LYS A 331 0.82 20.97 -5.58
C LYS A 331 0.25 20.17 -6.77
N ASN A 332 0.97 20.08 -7.90
CA ASN A 332 0.45 19.50 -9.14
C ASN A 332 1.31 18.37 -9.69
N ILE A 333 2.30 17.90 -8.94
CA ILE A 333 3.16 16.77 -9.32
C ILE A 333 2.73 15.56 -8.50
N PHE A 334 2.43 14.47 -9.19
CA PHE A 334 2.06 13.19 -8.60
C PHE A 334 2.85 12.08 -9.27
N ILE A 335 3.25 11.10 -8.49
CA ILE A 335 3.97 9.91 -8.96
C ILE A 335 3.07 8.70 -8.71
N PHE A 336 2.72 8.03 -9.78
CA PHE A 336 2.09 6.71 -9.71
C PHE A 336 3.14 5.70 -9.27
N MET A 337 2.92 5.08 -8.13
CA MET A 337 3.74 3.99 -7.61
C MET A 337 3.02 2.67 -7.82
N ALA A 338 3.73 1.69 -8.36
CA ALA A 338 3.21 0.36 -8.62
C ALA A 338 4.31 -0.69 -8.44
N ASP A 339 3.92 -1.95 -8.33
CA ASP A 339 4.84 -3.09 -8.31
C ASP A 339 4.62 -3.99 -9.53
N ARG A 340 5.72 -4.41 -10.14
CA ARG A 340 5.78 -5.50 -11.10
C ARG A 340 6.08 -6.77 -10.34
N TRP A 341 5.05 -7.53 -10.06
CA TRP A 341 5.15 -8.74 -9.28
C TRP A 341 5.90 -9.86 -10.03
N THR A 342 6.77 -10.57 -9.32
CA THR A 342 7.43 -11.79 -9.77
C THR A 342 6.95 -12.95 -8.89
N PRO A 343 5.83 -13.63 -9.21
CA PRO A 343 5.19 -14.59 -8.30
C PRO A 343 6.06 -15.80 -7.95
N SER A 344 6.99 -16.16 -8.84
CA SER A 344 7.97 -17.24 -8.59
C SER A 344 9.03 -16.86 -7.55
N ASN A 345 9.29 -15.56 -7.38
CA ASN A 345 10.23 -15.02 -6.38
C ASN A 345 9.85 -13.56 -6.07
N LEU A 346 8.92 -13.35 -5.13
CA LEU A 346 8.40 -12.02 -4.80
C LEU A 346 9.50 -11.02 -4.34
N ALA A 347 10.60 -11.51 -3.75
CA ALA A 347 11.75 -10.66 -3.42
C ALA A 347 12.44 -10.05 -4.65
N ASN A 348 12.19 -10.61 -5.84
CA ASN A 348 12.70 -10.10 -7.11
C ASN A 348 11.67 -9.24 -7.87
N SER A 349 10.57 -8.86 -7.25
CA SER A 349 9.60 -7.91 -7.83
C SER A 349 10.27 -6.55 -8.07
N ARG A 350 9.71 -5.74 -8.95
CA ARG A 350 10.29 -4.46 -9.34
C ARG A 350 9.33 -3.32 -9.08
N HIS A 351 9.88 -2.17 -8.77
CA HIS A 351 9.10 -0.96 -8.57
C HIS A 351 8.90 -0.22 -9.91
N ILE A 352 7.68 0.21 -10.15
CA ILE A 352 7.31 1.05 -11.28
C ILE A 352 6.84 2.39 -10.72
N TRP A 353 7.69 3.42 -10.89
CA TRP A 353 7.32 4.79 -10.55
C TRP A 353 7.23 5.59 -11.83
N LEU A 354 6.07 6.18 -12.10
CA LEU A 354 5.79 6.95 -13.31
C LEU A 354 5.13 8.28 -12.94
N PRO A 355 5.43 9.36 -13.65
CA PRO A 355 4.72 10.62 -13.44
C PRO A 355 3.25 10.46 -13.81
N VAL A 356 2.37 11.08 -13.02
CA VAL A 356 0.98 11.27 -13.41
C VAL A 356 0.91 12.49 -14.33
N GLU A 357 0.55 12.25 -15.58
CA GLU A 357 0.29 13.30 -16.56
C GLU A 357 -1.20 13.62 -16.65
N TRP A 358 -1.56 14.64 -17.43
CA TRP A 358 -2.93 15.11 -17.53
C TRP A 358 -3.38 15.22 -18.97
N GLU A 359 -4.49 14.57 -19.32
CA GLU A 359 -5.15 14.67 -20.62
C GLU A 359 -6.64 14.97 -20.41
N ASN A 360 -7.15 16.03 -21.02
CA ASN A 360 -8.56 16.43 -20.92
C ASN A 360 -9.09 16.50 -19.47
N GLY A 361 -8.24 16.95 -18.53
CA GLY A 361 -8.60 17.05 -17.11
C GLY A 361 -8.52 15.75 -16.32
N LEU A 362 -8.20 14.62 -16.95
CA LEU A 362 -8.02 13.31 -16.31
C LEU A 362 -6.54 12.98 -16.13
N PRO A 363 -6.17 12.29 -15.03
CA PRO A 363 -4.82 11.78 -14.86
C PRO A 363 -4.60 10.58 -15.78
N VAL A 364 -3.44 10.56 -16.41
CA VAL A 364 -2.99 9.46 -17.27
C VAL A 364 -1.58 9.02 -16.91
N ILE A 365 -1.26 7.78 -17.21
CA ILE A 365 0.04 7.17 -16.96
C ILE A 365 0.66 6.80 -18.32
N LYS A 366 1.87 7.32 -18.57
CA LYS A 366 2.71 6.97 -19.72
C LYS A 366 3.98 6.30 -19.26
N TRP A 367 4.50 5.41 -20.09
CA TRP A 367 5.78 4.79 -19.81
C TRP A 367 6.92 5.79 -20.01
N HIS A 368 7.76 5.93 -19.00
CA HIS A 368 9.04 6.65 -19.06
C HIS A 368 10.16 5.68 -18.75
N LYS A 369 11.19 5.65 -19.60
CA LYS A 369 12.39 4.79 -19.37
C LYS A 369 13.12 5.17 -18.09
N GLU A 370 13.08 6.45 -17.73
CA GLU A 370 13.76 6.99 -16.55
C GLU A 370 13.09 8.29 -16.07
N LEU A 371 13.12 8.51 -14.75
CA LEU A 371 12.69 9.75 -14.12
C LEU A 371 13.88 10.43 -13.45
N GLY A 372 14.12 11.67 -13.82
CA GLY A 372 15.18 12.47 -13.20
C GLY A 372 14.75 13.09 -11.88
N ILE A 373 15.71 13.24 -10.98
CA ILE A 373 15.53 13.88 -9.66
C ILE A 373 14.92 15.30 -9.77
N LYS A 374 15.14 15.99 -10.89
CA LYS A 374 14.58 17.35 -11.15
C LYS A 374 13.06 17.35 -11.29
N MET A 375 12.45 16.24 -11.69
CA MET A 375 10.99 16.11 -11.77
C MET A 375 10.37 15.90 -10.38
N LEU A 376 11.16 15.44 -9.42
CA LEU A 376 10.73 15.08 -8.08
C LEU A 376 10.97 16.20 -7.04
N LYS A 377 11.85 17.17 -7.39
CA LYS A 377 12.22 18.32 -6.55
C LYS A 377 11.47 19.60 -6.91
#